data_6987cbfeea2d7571f0643b6b79163a07
#
_entry.id   6987cbfeea2d7571f0643b6b79163a07
#
_cell.length_a   1.000
_cell.length_b   1.000
_cell.length_c   1.000
_cell.angle_alpha   90.00
_cell.angle_beta   90.00
_cell.angle_gamma   90.00
#
_symmetry.space_group_name_H-M   'P 1'
#
loop_
_entity.id
_entity.type
_entity.pdbx_description
1 polymer ?
#
loop_
_entity_poly.entity_id
_entity_poly.type
_entity_poly.pdbx_seq_one_letter_code
_entity_poly.pdbx_strand_id
1 'polypeptide(L)'
;MAIHRLGLDLGSTHVQLAEVEFANKNDMATGTGILTGFAQVTIPRGSLEGGEVVDVGAVATAIRNAVSIVSPKTKDVIIGVGAESVVVREIELPEMPMAQLRSSLPFQVQDVLPMSIDESVLDFYPTGTLEGASASTLRGILVAAPKALVSQNLLAVDAAGLKTVGVDINAFALIRAQLAGDLSSRVVAFVDIGAQMTNIVICQAGQPRLVRTLSSGGHKATDAVATALRIDAQQAEQIKFNIGMEPPSDRELVPAHDAIAASARSLVDAVRNTFVYYSSNNHGEAIERVVITGGGAHLRGLGQHLATASRLPVTFGNSFARVTIGSKLGADAVRGFEANVPVAVGLTFGEAA
;
A
#
# COMPACT_ATOMS: atom_id res chain seq x y z
N MET A 1 -30.20 -2.03 5.29
CA MET A 1 -29.57 -0.74 5.66
C MET A 1 -28.25 -0.64 4.92
N ALA A 2 -27.91 0.52 4.39
CA ALA A 2 -26.60 0.73 3.78
C ALA A 2 -25.49 0.55 4.83
N ILE A 3 -24.38 -0.04 4.40
CA ILE A 3 -23.20 -0.28 5.25
C ILE A 3 -22.17 0.79 4.92
N HIS A 4 -21.74 1.57 5.91
CA HIS A 4 -20.67 2.55 5.77
C HIS A 4 -19.38 1.96 6.31
N ARG A 5 -18.29 2.09 5.55
CA ARG A 5 -16.94 1.65 5.91
C ARG A 5 -15.97 2.79 5.78
N LEU A 6 -15.11 2.95 6.79
CA LEU A 6 -13.98 3.87 6.73
C LEU A 6 -12.69 3.09 6.52
N GLY A 7 -11.88 3.55 5.57
CA GLY A 7 -10.50 3.11 5.39
C GLY A 7 -9.57 4.28 5.69
N LEU A 8 -8.62 4.07 6.57
CA LEU A 8 -7.62 5.06 6.97
C LEU A 8 -6.22 4.54 6.65
N ASP A 9 -5.56 5.22 5.74
CA ASP A 9 -4.15 5.01 5.42
C ASP A 9 -3.28 6.02 6.18
N LEU A 10 -2.30 5.51 6.90
CA LEU A 10 -1.30 6.28 7.64
C LEU A 10 0.00 6.32 6.83
N GLY A 11 0.13 7.31 5.96
CA GLY A 11 1.34 7.52 5.16
C GLY A 11 2.33 8.47 5.84
N SER A 12 3.59 8.44 5.41
CA SER A 12 4.68 9.25 6.00
C SER A 12 4.61 10.75 5.70
N THR A 13 3.73 11.17 4.78
CA THR A 13 3.50 12.58 4.42
C THR A 13 2.07 13.02 4.61
N HIS A 14 1.13 12.11 4.56
CA HIS A 14 -0.30 12.39 4.64
C HIS A 14 -1.01 11.26 5.36
N VAL A 15 -2.09 11.59 6.06
CA VAL A 15 -3.16 10.63 6.36
C VAL A 15 -4.23 10.74 5.28
N GLN A 16 -4.79 9.62 4.87
CA GLN A 16 -5.85 9.54 3.87
C GLN A 16 -7.04 8.78 4.45
N LEU A 17 -8.21 9.39 4.38
CA LEU A 17 -9.46 8.81 4.89
C LEU A 17 -10.46 8.69 3.75
N ALA A 18 -11.00 7.51 3.53
CA ALA A 18 -12.05 7.24 2.56
C ALA A 18 -13.28 6.64 3.25
N GLU A 19 -14.48 7.13 2.89
CA GLU A 19 -15.75 6.51 3.26
C GLU A 19 -16.42 5.93 2.03
N VAL A 20 -16.76 4.63 2.10
CA VAL A 20 -17.52 3.95 1.05
C VAL A 20 -18.82 3.41 1.64
N GLU A 21 -19.92 3.66 0.93
CA GLU A 21 -21.25 3.12 1.21
C GLU A 21 -21.51 1.91 0.33
N PHE A 22 -21.90 0.79 0.95
CA PHE A 22 -22.33 -0.44 0.29
C PHE A 22 -23.81 -0.67 0.55
N ALA A 23 -24.59 -1.10 -0.45
CA ALA A 23 -26.00 -1.38 -0.27
C ALA A 23 -26.24 -2.60 0.63
N ASN A 24 -25.33 -3.59 0.58
CA ASN A 24 -25.40 -4.82 1.38
C ASN A 24 -24.00 -5.47 1.51
N LYS A 25 -23.91 -6.57 2.28
CA LYS A 25 -22.65 -7.32 2.46
C LYS A 25 -22.13 -7.98 1.18
N ASN A 26 -23.02 -8.34 0.26
CA ASN A 26 -22.60 -8.94 -1.01
C ASN A 26 -21.89 -7.91 -1.89
N ASP A 27 -22.41 -6.67 -1.96
CA ASP A 27 -21.75 -5.59 -2.71
C ASP A 27 -20.37 -5.28 -2.13
N MET A 28 -20.22 -5.37 -0.82
CA MET A 28 -18.91 -5.24 -0.18
C MET A 28 -17.95 -6.36 -0.60
N ALA A 29 -18.41 -7.60 -0.68
CA ALA A 29 -17.60 -8.73 -1.12
C ALA A 29 -17.27 -8.67 -2.62
N THR A 30 -18.19 -8.24 -3.47
CA THR A 30 -17.99 -8.09 -4.92
C THR A 30 -17.16 -6.85 -5.28
N GLY A 31 -16.95 -5.95 -4.33
CA GLY A 31 -16.16 -4.73 -4.52
C GLY A 31 -16.87 -3.65 -5.32
N THR A 32 -18.18 -3.54 -5.18
CA THR A 32 -18.96 -2.42 -5.71
C THR A 32 -19.42 -1.53 -4.56
N GLY A 33 -19.18 -0.23 -4.64
CA GLY A 33 -19.56 0.72 -3.61
C GLY A 33 -19.62 2.15 -4.13
N ILE A 34 -20.10 3.05 -3.28
CA ILE A 34 -20.17 4.49 -3.57
C ILE A 34 -19.21 5.20 -2.63
N LEU A 35 -18.19 5.87 -3.18
CA LEU A 35 -17.30 6.72 -2.39
C LEU A 35 -18.08 7.97 -1.98
N THR A 36 -18.41 8.08 -0.70
CA THR A 36 -19.23 9.15 -0.13
C THR A 36 -18.42 10.25 0.52
N GLY A 37 -17.16 9.96 0.89
CA GLY A 37 -16.24 10.90 1.51
C GLY A 37 -14.79 10.55 1.23
N PHE A 38 -13.97 11.59 1.07
CA PHE A 38 -12.53 11.45 0.89
C PHE A 38 -11.82 12.68 1.45
N ALA A 39 -10.71 12.46 2.15
CA ALA A 39 -9.81 13.52 2.58
C ALA A 39 -8.36 13.04 2.59
N GLN A 40 -7.45 13.94 2.21
CA GLN A 40 -6.02 13.79 2.40
C GLN A 40 -5.52 14.98 3.22
N VAL A 41 -4.82 14.72 4.32
CA VAL A 41 -4.31 15.74 5.24
C VAL A 41 -2.83 15.51 5.47
N THR A 42 -2.02 16.54 5.25
CA THR A 42 -0.57 16.50 5.45
C THR A 42 -0.22 16.31 6.94
N ILE A 43 0.80 15.51 7.21
CA ILE A 43 1.44 15.40 8.54
C ILE A 43 2.85 15.99 8.50
N PRO A 44 3.36 16.50 9.63
CA PRO A 44 4.74 16.94 9.72
C PRO A 44 5.72 15.79 9.39
N ARG A 45 6.81 16.12 8.71
CA ARG A 45 7.85 15.13 8.41
C ARG A 45 8.43 14.57 9.71
N GLY A 46 8.62 13.25 9.79
CA GLY A 46 9.08 12.55 10.99
C GLY A 46 7.96 12.14 11.97
N SER A 47 6.69 12.52 11.70
CA SER A 47 5.56 12.06 12.54
C SER A 47 5.24 10.58 12.35
N LEU A 48 5.62 10.02 11.20
CA LEU A 48 5.52 8.60 10.89
C LEU A 48 6.80 8.18 10.16
N GLU A 49 7.48 7.15 10.67
CA GLU A 49 8.73 6.64 10.12
C GLU A 49 8.66 5.11 9.98
N GLY A 50 9.08 4.62 8.80
CA GLY A 50 9.08 3.18 8.55
C GLY A 50 7.73 2.48 8.67
N GLY A 51 6.62 3.21 8.60
CA GLY A 51 5.25 2.71 8.79
C GLY A 51 4.74 2.79 10.23
N GLU A 52 5.57 3.24 11.18
CA GLU A 52 5.23 3.38 12.60
C GLU A 52 4.97 4.84 12.95
N VAL A 53 3.91 5.11 13.71
CA VAL A 53 3.61 6.43 14.25
C VAL A 53 4.62 6.78 15.34
N VAL A 54 5.38 7.87 15.15
CA VAL A 54 6.36 8.40 16.09
C VAL A 54 5.74 9.53 16.92
N ASP A 55 5.01 10.44 16.26
CA ASP A 55 4.28 11.53 16.93
C ASP A 55 2.77 11.27 16.88
N VAL A 56 2.27 10.60 17.91
CA VAL A 56 0.84 10.29 18.08
C VAL A 56 -0.02 11.55 18.04
N GLY A 57 0.44 12.67 18.63
CA GLY A 57 -0.32 13.91 18.70
C GLY A 57 -0.51 14.57 17.35
N ALA A 58 0.55 14.65 16.55
CA ALA A 58 0.51 15.21 15.20
C ALA A 58 -0.37 14.34 14.26
N VAL A 59 -0.19 13.02 14.29
CA VAL A 59 -0.98 12.09 13.46
C VAL A 59 -2.46 12.11 13.87
N ALA A 60 -2.77 12.06 15.17
CA ALA A 60 -4.16 12.15 15.64
C ALA A 60 -4.82 13.48 15.27
N THR A 61 -4.07 14.58 15.23
CA THR A 61 -4.59 15.88 14.79
C THR A 61 -4.93 15.85 13.29
N ALA A 62 -4.05 15.27 12.47
CA ALA A 62 -4.32 15.12 11.04
C ALA A 62 -5.52 14.19 10.77
N ILE A 63 -5.66 13.11 11.54
CA ILE A 63 -6.85 12.22 11.44
C ILE A 63 -8.11 12.99 11.81
N ARG A 64 -8.13 13.77 12.92
CA ARG A 64 -9.29 14.62 13.27
C ARG A 64 -9.66 15.60 12.17
N ASN A 65 -8.66 16.21 11.52
CA ASN A 65 -8.90 17.11 10.40
C ASN A 65 -9.51 16.36 9.21
N ALA A 66 -9.01 15.17 8.88
CA ALA A 66 -9.60 14.32 7.82
C ALA A 66 -11.05 13.93 8.16
N VAL A 67 -11.33 13.55 9.40
CA VAL A 67 -12.69 13.26 9.89
C VAL A 67 -13.60 14.49 9.80
N SER A 68 -13.10 15.68 10.12
CA SER A 68 -13.88 16.92 9.98
C SER A 68 -14.26 17.23 8.52
N ILE A 69 -13.35 16.95 7.57
CA ILE A 69 -13.59 17.15 6.13
C ILE A 69 -14.62 16.12 5.62
N VAL A 70 -14.42 14.84 5.92
CA VAL A 70 -15.28 13.74 5.44
C VAL A 70 -16.64 13.76 6.13
N SER A 71 -16.68 14.12 7.42
CA SER A 71 -17.90 14.05 8.26
C SER A 71 -18.59 12.68 8.17
N PRO A 72 -17.86 11.57 8.48
CA PRO A 72 -18.30 10.22 8.18
C PRO A 72 -19.52 9.82 9.01
N LYS A 73 -20.30 8.87 8.49
CA LYS A 73 -21.50 8.33 9.17
C LYS A 73 -21.17 7.26 10.20
N THR A 74 -19.95 6.79 10.26
CA THR A 74 -19.48 5.81 11.25
C THR A 74 -18.16 6.26 11.87
N LYS A 75 -17.86 5.78 13.06
CA LYS A 75 -16.54 5.92 13.70
C LYS A 75 -15.70 4.64 13.59
N ASP A 76 -16.30 3.56 13.11
CA ASP A 76 -15.65 2.29 12.92
C ASP A 76 -14.74 2.37 11.69
N VAL A 77 -13.42 2.18 11.89
CA VAL A 77 -12.41 2.34 10.85
C VAL A 77 -11.54 1.10 10.71
N ILE A 78 -11.18 0.76 9.48
CA ILE A 78 -10.14 -0.21 9.16
C ILE A 78 -8.88 0.58 8.82
N ILE A 79 -7.77 0.23 9.49
CA ILE A 79 -6.46 0.86 9.24
C ILE A 79 -5.55 -0.05 8.43
N GLY A 80 -4.69 0.56 7.63
CA GLY A 80 -3.63 -0.12 6.92
C GLY A 80 -2.33 -0.11 7.70
N VAL A 81 -1.61 -1.22 7.67
CA VAL A 81 -0.23 -1.31 8.13
C VAL A 81 0.68 -1.78 7.00
N GLY A 82 1.85 -1.15 6.91
CA GLY A 82 2.87 -1.50 5.93
C GLY A 82 4.21 -0.96 6.38
N ALA A 83 5.17 -1.86 6.60
CA ALA A 83 6.52 -1.55 7.02
C ALA A 83 7.46 -2.64 6.49
N GLU A 84 8.76 -2.36 6.42
CA GLU A 84 9.74 -3.38 6.06
C GLU A 84 9.81 -4.51 7.10
N SER A 85 9.47 -4.21 8.35
CA SER A 85 9.39 -5.17 9.45
C SER A 85 8.16 -6.10 9.37
N VAL A 86 7.18 -5.80 8.50
CA VAL A 86 6.03 -6.68 8.27
C VAL A 86 6.44 -7.79 7.31
N VAL A 87 6.37 -9.02 7.77
CA VAL A 87 6.66 -10.21 6.97
C VAL A 87 5.40 -10.67 6.27
N VAL A 88 5.46 -10.80 4.96
CA VAL A 88 4.40 -11.38 4.13
C VAL A 88 5.04 -12.46 3.27
N ARG A 89 4.64 -13.73 3.48
CA ARG A 89 5.23 -14.88 2.79
C ARG A 89 4.18 -15.90 2.39
N GLU A 90 4.30 -16.45 1.19
CA GLU A 90 3.57 -17.65 0.80
C GLU A 90 4.14 -18.87 1.57
N ILE A 91 3.25 -19.61 2.23
CA ILE A 91 3.57 -20.84 2.95
C ILE A 91 2.52 -21.90 2.70
N GLU A 92 2.87 -23.15 3.00
CA GLU A 92 1.96 -24.29 2.97
C GLU A 92 1.82 -24.85 4.38
N LEU A 93 0.59 -25.04 4.81
CA LEU A 93 0.25 -25.56 6.13
C LEU A 93 -0.64 -26.80 5.99
N PRO A 94 -0.67 -27.72 6.95
CA PRO A 94 -1.62 -28.83 6.94
C PRO A 94 -3.06 -28.32 6.85
N GLU A 95 -3.89 -28.95 6.01
CA GLU A 95 -5.30 -28.61 5.91
C GLU A 95 -6.03 -28.91 7.21
N MET A 96 -6.67 -27.89 7.79
CA MET A 96 -7.46 -27.99 9.00
C MET A 96 -8.50 -26.85 9.06
N PRO A 97 -9.53 -26.94 9.93
CA PRO A 97 -10.47 -25.85 10.14
C PRO A 97 -9.74 -24.54 10.51
N MET A 98 -10.18 -23.40 9.94
CA MET A 98 -9.51 -22.10 10.13
C MET A 98 -9.35 -21.69 11.59
N ALA A 99 -10.30 -22.02 12.46
CA ALA A 99 -10.19 -21.76 13.90
C ALA A 99 -9.03 -22.52 14.56
N GLN A 100 -8.81 -23.79 14.16
CA GLN A 100 -7.69 -24.61 14.63
C GLN A 100 -6.37 -24.09 14.03
N LEU A 101 -6.36 -23.74 12.75
CA LEU A 101 -5.21 -23.21 12.06
C LEU A 101 -4.71 -21.93 12.76
N ARG A 102 -5.61 -20.97 13.03
CA ARG A 102 -5.27 -19.72 13.74
C ARG A 102 -4.67 -19.98 15.11
N SER A 103 -5.21 -20.93 15.87
CA SER A 103 -4.69 -21.26 17.21
C SER A 103 -3.33 -21.98 17.17
N SER A 104 -3.07 -22.76 16.13
CA SER A 104 -1.79 -23.49 15.96
C SER A 104 -0.73 -22.71 15.16
N LEU A 105 -1.12 -21.62 14.51
CA LEU A 105 -0.25 -20.84 13.64
C LEU A 105 1.08 -20.44 14.30
N PRO A 106 1.11 -19.95 15.56
CA PRO A 106 2.36 -19.62 16.25
C PRO A 106 3.37 -20.77 16.26
N PHE A 107 2.91 -21.99 16.49
CA PHE A 107 3.77 -23.18 16.53
C PHE A 107 4.23 -23.61 15.15
N GLN A 108 3.39 -23.44 14.13
CA GLN A 108 3.70 -23.89 12.76
C GLN A 108 4.68 -22.98 12.03
N VAL A 109 4.77 -21.69 12.44
CA VAL A 109 5.59 -20.69 11.74
C VAL A 109 6.83 -20.24 12.51
N GLN A 110 7.10 -20.87 13.66
CA GLN A 110 8.21 -20.52 14.55
C GLN A 110 9.57 -20.48 13.84
N ASP A 111 9.84 -21.46 12.97
CA ASP A 111 11.12 -21.59 12.28
C ASP A 111 11.20 -20.75 10.98
N VAL A 112 10.08 -20.15 10.56
CA VAL A 112 10.01 -19.40 9.28
C VAL A 112 10.07 -17.89 9.48
N LEU A 113 9.84 -17.40 10.70
CA LEU A 113 9.80 -15.99 11.02
C LEU A 113 11.15 -15.46 11.49
N PRO A 114 11.60 -14.29 10.99
CA PRO A 114 12.84 -13.65 11.45
C PRO A 114 12.66 -12.84 12.75
N MET A 115 11.48 -12.91 13.38
CA MET A 115 11.12 -12.15 14.57
C MET A 115 10.46 -13.04 15.62
N SER A 116 10.41 -12.54 16.88
CA SER A 116 9.74 -13.24 17.98
C SER A 116 8.25 -13.35 17.73
N ILE A 117 7.70 -14.55 17.90
CA ILE A 117 6.26 -14.81 17.83
C ILE A 117 5.52 -14.05 18.92
N ASP A 118 6.05 -14.00 20.12
CA ASP A 118 5.44 -13.32 21.26
C ASP A 118 5.30 -11.80 21.05
N GLU A 119 6.16 -11.23 20.20
CA GLU A 119 6.15 -9.81 19.84
C GLU A 119 5.43 -9.53 18.52
N SER A 120 4.81 -10.55 17.90
CA SER A 120 4.16 -10.46 16.60
C SER A 120 2.66 -10.66 16.69
N VAL A 121 1.94 -9.96 15.81
CA VAL A 121 0.56 -10.28 15.42
C VAL A 121 0.66 -11.15 14.17
N LEU A 122 0.02 -12.32 14.21
CA LEU A 122 0.06 -13.29 13.13
C LEU A 122 -1.32 -13.47 12.51
N ASP A 123 -1.37 -13.57 11.19
CA ASP A 123 -2.56 -14.01 10.45
C ASP A 123 -2.17 -14.84 9.22
N PHE A 124 -3.12 -15.59 8.70
CA PHE A 124 -2.94 -16.43 7.53
C PHE A 124 -4.11 -16.26 6.57
N TYR A 125 -3.81 -15.86 5.35
CA TYR A 125 -4.77 -15.69 4.28
C TYR A 125 -4.67 -16.87 3.29
N PRO A 126 -5.67 -17.79 3.25
CA PRO A 126 -5.64 -18.94 2.36
C PRO A 126 -5.83 -18.52 0.90
N THR A 127 -4.99 -19.05 0.00
CA THR A 127 -5.04 -18.80 -1.45
C THR A 127 -5.44 -20.03 -2.26
N GLY A 128 -5.46 -21.23 -1.64
CA GLY A 128 -5.87 -22.46 -2.30
C GLY A 128 -5.49 -23.70 -1.51
N THR A 129 -5.98 -24.85 -1.96
CA THR A 129 -5.64 -26.17 -1.42
C THR A 129 -4.83 -26.95 -2.45
N LEU A 130 -3.80 -27.65 -2.00
CA LEU A 130 -2.99 -28.56 -2.80
C LEU A 130 -3.30 -29.99 -2.37
N GLU A 131 -3.77 -30.80 -3.30
CA GLU A 131 -4.00 -32.23 -3.07
C GLU A 131 -2.63 -32.95 -3.10
N GLY A 132 -2.23 -33.52 -1.96
CA GLY A 132 -1.04 -34.37 -1.84
C GLY A 132 -1.42 -35.85 -1.86
N ALA A 133 -0.44 -36.73 -2.14
CA ALA A 133 -0.66 -38.17 -2.20
C ALA A 133 -1.09 -38.79 -0.85
N SER A 134 -0.77 -38.15 0.28
CA SER A 134 -1.08 -38.64 1.63
C SER A 134 -1.90 -37.65 2.49
N ALA A 135 -1.86 -36.36 2.21
CA ALA A 135 -2.62 -35.35 2.92
C ALA A 135 -2.72 -34.08 2.06
N SER A 136 -3.84 -33.36 2.20
CA SER A 136 -4.01 -32.03 1.58
C SER A 136 -3.27 -30.96 2.39
N THR A 137 -2.69 -29.98 1.69
CA THR A 137 -2.10 -28.79 2.31
C THR A 137 -2.82 -27.54 1.89
N LEU A 138 -2.96 -26.61 2.80
CA LEU A 138 -3.52 -25.29 2.55
C LEU A 138 -2.40 -24.32 2.20
N ARG A 139 -2.37 -23.86 0.95
CA ARG A 139 -1.47 -22.80 0.52
C ARG A 139 -2.07 -21.45 0.89
N GLY A 140 -1.25 -20.53 1.36
CA GLY A 140 -1.70 -19.17 1.69
C GLY A 140 -0.56 -18.23 2.01
N ILE A 141 -0.95 -17.02 2.35
CA ILE A 141 -0.03 -15.93 2.72
C ILE A 141 -0.01 -15.81 4.24
N LEU A 142 1.14 -16.09 4.83
CA LEU A 142 1.45 -15.74 6.22
C LEU A 142 1.74 -14.24 6.32
N VAL A 143 1.09 -13.59 7.27
CA VAL A 143 1.38 -12.21 7.67
C VAL A 143 1.86 -12.21 9.11
N ALA A 144 2.99 -11.53 9.35
CA ALA A 144 3.48 -11.27 10.70
C ALA A 144 3.88 -9.79 10.82
N ALA A 145 3.26 -9.08 11.76
CA ALA A 145 3.53 -7.66 12.02
C ALA A 145 3.98 -7.48 13.48
N PRO A 146 5.00 -6.63 13.75
CA PRO A 146 5.39 -6.31 15.13
C PRO A 146 4.22 -5.69 15.91
N LYS A 147 3.97 -6.19 17.13
CA LYS A 147 2.92 -5.65 18.01
C LYS A 147 3.12 -4.17 18.31
N ALA A 148 4.36 -3.74 18.47
CA ALA A 148 4.69 -2.33 18.72
C ALA A 148 4.20 -1.43 17.59
N LEU A 149 4.52 -1.78 16.32
CA LEU A 149 4.05 -1.07 15.12
C LEU A 149 2.53 -0.91 15.11
N VAL A 150 1.81 -2.02 15.28
CA VAL A 150 0.34 -2.01 15.29
C VAL A 150 -0.19 -1.16 16.43
N SER A 151 0.36 -1.31 17.65
CA SER A 151 -0.10 -0.60 18.83
C SER A 151 0.09 0.92 18.72
N GLN A 152 1.21 1.41 18.19
CA GLN A 152 1.46 2.84 18.00
C GLN A 152 0.46 3.45 16.99
N ASN A 153 0.18 2.74 15.90
CA ASN A 153 -0.81 3.18 14.93
C ASN A 153 -2.22 3.22 15.55
N LEU A 154 -2.59 2.21 16.33
CA LEU A 154 -3.88 2.18 17.05
C LEU A 154 -4.02 3.34 18.04
N LEU A 155 -2.96 3.69 18.78
CA LEU A 155 -2.98 4.81 19.72
C LEU A 155 -3.31 6.15 19.04
N ALA A 156 -2.77 6.40 17.84
CA ALA A 156 -3.06 7.63 17.10
C ALA A 156 -4.52 7.68 16.64
N VAL A 157 -5.08 6.54 16.22
CA VAL A 157 -6.47 6.42 15.77
C VAL A 157 -7.45 6.62 16.93
N ASP A 158 -7.17 5.98 18.07
CA ASP A 158 -7.96 6.12 19.29
C ASP A 158 -7.92 7.55 19.82
N ALA A 159 -6.74 8.18 19.87
CA ALA A 159 -6.57 9.59 20.24
C ALA A 159 -7.30 10.55 19.30
N ALA A 160 -7.61 10.14 18.07
CA ALA A 160 -8.43 10.90 17.13
C ALA A 160 -9.94 10.70 17.34
N GLY A 161 -10.36 9.77 18.19
CA GLY A 161 -11.76 9.48 18.50
C GLY A 161 -12.45 8.56 17.50
N LEU A 162 -11.69 7.80 16.71
CA LEU A 162 -12.16 6.71 15.86
C LEU A 162 -12.02 5.37 16.63
N LYS A 163 -12.77 4.36 16.19
CA LYS A 163 -12.73 3.00 16.73
C LYS A 163 -12.18 2.06 15.66
N THR A 164 -10.98 1.53 15.86
CA THR A 164 -10.44 0.52 14.95
C THR A 164 -11.22 -0.78 15.09
N VAL A 165 -11.78 -1.27 13.99
CA VAL A 165 -12.52 -2.54 13.88
C VAL A 165 -11.80 -3.57 13.03
N GLY A 166 -10.67 -3.21 12.43
CA GLY A 166 -9.81 -4.10 11.68
C GLY A 166 -8.47 -3.44 11.40
N VAL A 167 -7.44 -4.27 11.33
CA VAL A 167 -6.10 -3.90 10.87
C VAL A 167 -5.78 -4.78 9.68
N ASP A 168 -5.36 -4.17 8.58
CA ASP A 168 -5.11 -4.87 7.33
C ASP A 168 -3.74 -4.49 6.77
N ILE A 169 -3.25 -5.27 5.83
CA ILE A 169 -1.97 -4.99 5.16
C ILE A 169 -2.20 -4.04 3.99
N ASN A 170 -1.43 -2.94 3.92
CA ASN A 170 -1.51 -1.96 2.84
C ASN A 170 -1.45 -2.62 1.45
N ALA A 171 -0.63 -3.65 1.30
CA ALA A 171 -0.49 -4.42 0.07
C ALA A 171 -1.81 -5.09 -0.37
N PHE A 172 -2.60 -5.62 0.57
CA PHE A 172 -3.89 -6.24 0.24
C PHE A 172 -4.96 -5.19 -0.07
N ALA A 173 -4.97 -4.09 0.66
CA ALA A 173 -5.83 -2.95 0.37
C ALA A 173 -5.53 -2.38 -1.03
N LEU A 174 -4.25 -2.20 -1.36
CA LEU A 174 -3.79 -1.72 -2.66
C LEU A 174 -4.40 -2.51 -3.83
N ILE A 175 -4.35 -3.84 -3.77
CA ILE A 175 -4.90 -4.69 -4.84
C ILE A 175 -6.41 -4.69 -4.85
N ARG A 176 -7.08 -4.67 -3.70
CA ARG A 176 -8.55 -4.63 -3.62
C ARG A 176 -9.15 -3.39 -4.27
N ALA A 177 -8.48 -2.24 -4.18
CA ALA A 177 -8.94 -1.02 -4.84
C ALA A 177 -8.82 -1.08 -6.37
N GLN A 178 -7.85 -1.82 -6.91
CA GLN A 178 -7.43 -1.69 -8.30
C GLN A 178 -7.69 -2.92 -9.17
N LEU A 179 -7.92 -4.10 -8.57
CA LEU A 179 -8.23 -5.32 -9.32
C LEU A 179 -9.64 -5.24 -9.92
N ALA A 180 -9.73 -4.68 -11.11
CA ALA A 180 -10.95 -4.57 -11.89
C ALA A 180 -10.69 -4.87 -13.37
N GLY A 181 -11.72 -5.32 -14.07
CA GLY A 181 -11.66 -5.61 -15.50
C GLY A 181 -10.63 -6.70 -15.83
N ASP A 182 -9.82 -6.48 -16.85
CA ASP A 182 -8.82 -7.44 -17.34
C ASP A 182 -7.66 -7.68 -16.37
N LEU A 183 -7.42 -6.79 -15.41
CA LEU A 183 -6.37 -6.96 -14.39
C LEU A 183 -6.66 -8.15 -13.46
N SER A 184 -7.93 -8.49 -13.25
CA SER A 184 -8.33 -9.57 -12.34
C SER A 184 -8.00 -10.98 -12.84
N SER A 185 -7.72 -11.15 -14.14
CA SER A 185 -7.40 -12.45 -14.75
C SER A 185 -5.92 -12.61 -15.13
N ARG A 186 -5.11 -11.56 -15.01
CA ARG A 186 -3.71 -11.52 -15.45
C ARG A 186 -2.72 -11.70 -14.30
N VAL A 187 -1.44 -11.86 -14.66
CA VAL A 187 -0.31 -11.67 -13.74
C VAL A 187 0.10 -10.19 -13.76
N VAL A 188 -0.23 -9.47 -12.70
CA VAL A 188 -0.02 -8.02 -12.59
C VAL A 188 0.87 -7.70 -11.41
N ALA A 189 1.87 -6.84 -11.63
CA ALA A 189 2.66 -6.24 -10.56
C ALA A 189 2.11 -4.85 -10.22
N PHE A 190 1.63 -4.66 -9.01
CA PHE A 190 1.28 -3.36 -8.45
C PHE A 190 2.48 -2.81 -7.69
N VAL A 191 2.88 -1.58 -8.00
CA VAL A 191 4.02 -0.89 -7.38
C VAL A 191 3.54 0.44 -6.83
N ASP A 192 3.33 0.49 -5.52
CA ASP A 192 2.89 1.68 -4.81
C ASP A 192 4.10 2.42 -4.24
N ILE A 193 4.45 3.55 -4.86
CA ILE A 193 5.64 4.34 -4.55
C ILE A 193 5.23 5.48 -3.62
N GLY A 194 5.40 5.26 -2.32
CA GLY A 194 5.19 6.28 -1.31
C GLY A 194 6.38 7.25 -1.15
N ALA A 195 6.36 8.02 -0.07
CA ALA A 195 7.45 8.94 0.23
C ALA A 195 8.66 8.23 0.86
N GLN A 196 8.46 7.33 1.80
CA GLN A 196 9.54 6.58 2.46
C GLN A 196 9.66 5.14 1.96
N MET A 197 8.54 4.51 1.59
CA MET A 197 8.47 3.10 1.24
C MET A 197 7.87 2.89 -0.15
N THR A 198 8.19 1.76 -0.75
CA THR A 198 7.53 1.26 -1.95
C THR A 198 7.02 -0.15 -1.69
N ASN A 199 5.71 -0.35 -1.86
CA ASN A 199 5.07 -1.64 -1.75
C ASN A 199 4.94 -2.27 -3.14
N ILE A 200 5.38 -3.51 -3.27
CA ILE A 200 5.27 -4.30 -4.50
C ILE A 200 4.40 -5.50 -4.20
N VAL A 201 3.32 -5.64 -4.98
CA VAL A 201 2.43 -6.81 -4.89
C VAL A 201 2.30 -7.42 -6.27
N ILE A 202 2.65 -8.68 -6.41
CA ILE A 202 2.41 -9.43 -7.64
C ILE A 202 1.22 -10.32 -7.42
N CYS A 203 0.20 -10.14 -8.26
CA CYS A 203 -1.05 -10.90 -8.23
C CYS A 203 -1.16 -11.77 -9.47
N GLN A 204 -1.72 -12.94 -9.29
CA GLN A 204 -2.13 -13.85 -10.36
C GLN A 204 -3.60 -14.18 -10.20
N ALA A 205 -4.40 -13.93 -11.23
CA ALA A 205 -5.85 -14.16 -11.21
C ALA A 205 -6.52 -13.60 -9.95
N GLY A 206 -6.14 -12.38 -9.55
CA GLY A 206 -6.68 -11.70 -8.38
C GLY A 206 -6.11 -12.12 -7.03
N GLN A 207 -5.29 -13.17 -6.97
CA GLN A 207 -4.68 -13.64 -5.73
C GLN A 207 -3.26 -13.09 -5.57
N PRO A 208 -2.87 -12.59 -4.37
CA PRO A 208 -1.50 -12.18 -4.11
C PRO A 208 -0.57 -13.41 -4.13
N ARG A 209 0.56 -13.29 -4.82
CA ARG A 209 1.59 -14.33 -4.94
C ARG A 209 2.90 -13.89 -4.32
N LEU A 210 3.21 -12.61 -4.36
CA LEU A 210 4.37 -12.02 -3.74
C LEU A 210 4.02 -10.64 -3.22
N VAL A 211 4.43 -10.37 -1.99
CA VAL A 211 4.39 -9.03 -1.39
C VAL A 211 5.79 -8.67 -0.91
N ARG A 212 6.24 -7.48 -1.24
CA ARG A 212 7.53 -6.96 -0.80
C ARG A 212 7.45 -5.47 -0.54
N THR A 213 7.93 -5.03 0.62
CA THR A 213 8.11 -3.63 0.95
C THR A 213 9.59 -3.27 0.84
N LEU A 214 9.89 -2.16 0.17
CA LEU A 214 11.22 -1.58 0.04
C LEU A 214 11.28 -0.31 0.89
N SER A 215 12.31 -0.13 1.72
CA SER A 215 12.60 1.11 2.46
C SER A 215 13.20 2.17 1.52
N SER A 216 12.47 2.46 0.45
CA SER A 216 12.84 3.42 -0.57
C SER A 216 11.58 4.02 -1.20
N GLY A 217 11.54 5.35 -1.31
CA GLY A 217 10.45 6.09 -1.90
C GLY A 217 10.91 7.47 -2.38
N GLY A 218 9.96 8.36 -2.61
CA GLY A 218 10.22 9.70 -3.17
C GLY A 218 11.14 10.56 -2.33
N HIS A 219 11.20 10.38 -1.00
CA HIS A 219 12.06 11.16 -0.11
C HIS A 219 13.55 10.93 -0.38
N LYS A 220 13.97 9.74 -0.83
CA LYS A 220 15.39 9.53 -1.20
C LYS A 220 15.87 10.50 -2.27
N ALA A 221 15.05 10.74 -3.29
CA ALA A 221 15.37 11.71 -4.33
C ALA A 221 15.34 13.14 -3.79
N THR A 222 14.38 13.49 -2.92
CA THR A 222 14.28 14.80 -2.27
C THR A 222 15.53 15.09 -1.44
N ASP A 223 15.96 14.16 -0.60
CA ASP A 223 17.12 14.30 0.29
C ASP A 223 18.42 14.37 -0.51
N ALA A 224 18.51 13.63 -1.63
CA ALA A 224 19.64 13.70 -2.54
C ALA A 224 19.73 15.06 -3.23
N VAL A 225 18.61 15.66 -3.66
CA VAL A 225 18.55 17.02 -4.23
C VAL A 225 18.92 18.06 -3.17
N ALA A 226 18.36 17.97 -1.96
CA ALA A 226 18.67 18.86 -0.85
C ALA A 226 20.17 18.89 -0.55
N THR A 227 20.81 17.72 -0.55
CA THR A 227 22.25 17.57 -0.35
C THR A 227 23.04 18.14 -1.52
N ALA A 228 22.67 17.84 -2.76
CA ALA A 228 23.39 18.27 -3.96
C ALA A 228 23.39 19.79 -4.13
N LEU A 229 22.27 20.45 -3.81
CA LEU A 229 22.10 21.90 -3.94
C LEU A 229 22.30 22.67 -2.64
N ARG A 230 22.46 21.98 -1.50
CA ARG A 230 22.56 22.56 -0.13
C ARG A 230 21.37 23.45 0.22
N ILE A 231 20.16 22.98 -0.07
CA ILE A 231 18.87 23.64 0.19
C ILE A 231 18.03 22.83 1.18
N ASP A 232 16.94 23.41 1.67
CA ASP A 232 16.00 22.68 2.51
C ASP A 232 15.18 21.64 1.74
N ALA A 233 14.56 20.73 2.48
CA ALA A 233 13.79 19.63 1.90
C ALA A 233 12.54 20.10 1.12
N GLN A 234 11.94 21.23 1.49
CA GLN A 234 10.75 21.75 0.82
C GLN A 234 11.11 22.31 -0.56
N GLN A 235 12.21 23.06 -0.65
CA GLN A 235 12.75 23.55 -1.90
C GLN A 235 13.20 22.40 -2.80
N ALA A 236 13.86 21.40 -2.22
CA ALA A 236 14.31 20.20 -2.93
C ALA A 236 13.12 19.40 -3.51
N GLU A 237 12.02 19.28 -2.76
CA GLU A 237 10.79 18.61 -3.23
C GLU A 237 10.19 19.32 -4.44
N GLN A 238 10.13 20.66 -4.41
CA GLN A 238 9.64 21.46 -5.54
C GLN A 238 10.53 21.30 -6.78
N ILE A 239 11.85 21.32 -6.61
CA ILE A 239 12.81 21.13 -7.70
C ILE A 239 12.64 19.71 -8.28
N LYS A 240 12.60 18.68 -7.45
CA LYS A 240 12.36 17.30 -7.86
C LYS A 240 11.08 17.16 -8.69
N PHE A 241 10.00 17.74 -8.23
CA PHE A 241 8.71 17.69 -8.94
C PHE A 241 8.79 18.37 -10.32
N ASN A 242 9.46 19.53 -10.41
CA ASN A 242 9.55 20.31 -11.64
C ASN A 242 10.48 19.69 -12.67
N ILE A 243 11.61 19.13 -12.26
CA ILE A 243 12.61 18.57 -13.18
C ILE A 243 12.25 17.14 -13.56
N GLY A 244 11.94 16.27 -12.57
CA GLY A 244 11.82 14.84 -12.79
C GLY A 244 13.14 14.22 -13.26
N MET A 245 13.06 13.25 -14.16
CA MET A 245 14.20 12.56 -14.77
C MET A 245 14.59 13.15 -16.13
N GLU A 246 13.98 14.24 -16.55
CA GLU A 246 14.32 14.90 -17.81
C GLU A 246 15.53 15.85 -17.62
N PRO A 247 16.47 15.88 -18.57
CA PRO A 247 17.61 16.80 -18.48
C PRO A 247 17.15 18.24 -18.39
N PRO A 248 17.59 19.02 -17.37
CA PRO A 248 17.21 20.42 -17.25
C PRO A 248 17.91 21.28 -18.29
N SER A 249 17.24 22.33 -18.74
CA SER A 249 17.88 23.37 -19.58
C SER A 249 18.81 24.29 -18.78
N ASP A 250 18.58 24.43 -17.48
CA ASP A 250 19.41 25.20 -16.56
C ASP A 250 20.57 24.35 -16.04
N ARG A 251 21.80 24.82 -16.27
CA ARG A 251 23.02 24.13 -15.83
C ARG A 251 23.18 24.08 -14.33
N GLU A 252 22.59 24.99 -13.57
CA GLU A 252 22.66 25.02 -12.11
C GLU A 252 21.83 23.86 -11.51
N LEU A 253 20.86 23.33 -12.26
CA LEU A 253 20.01 22.22 -11.85
C LEU A 253 20.55 20.83 -12.25
N VAL A 254 21.67 20.76 -12.98
CA VAL A 254 22.29 19.47 -13.37
C VAL A 254 22.62 18.60 -12.14
N PRO A 255 23.19 19.10 -11.03
CA PRO A 255 23.45 18.28 -9.85
C PRO A 255 22.14 17.71 -9.24
N ALA A 256 21.04 18.46 -9.26
CA ALA A 256 19.73 17.97 -8.80
C ALA A 256 19.20 16.88 -9.73
N HIS A 257 19.26 17.08 -11.04
CA HIS A 257 18.86 16.07 -12.01
C HIS A 257 19.63 14.76 -11.82
N ASP A 258 20.96 14.82 -11.68
CA ASP A 258 21.79 13.63 -11.49
C ASP A 258 21.45 12.89 -10.20
N ALA A 259 21.14 13.62 -9.12
CA ALA A 259 20.69 13.07 -7.86
C ALA A 259 19.33 12.38 -7.98
N ILE A 260 18.35 12.99 -8.67
CA ILE A 260 17.04 12.41 -8.95
C ILE A 260 17.19 11.13 -9.79
N ALA A 261 17.95 11.23 -10.88
CA ALA A 261 18.14 10.10 -11.79
C ALA A 261 18.86 8.92 -11.12
N ALA A 262 19.84 9.18 -10.25
CA ALA A 262 20.51 8.12 -9.47
C ALA A 262 19.54 7.43 -8.49
N SER A 263 18.74 8.22 -7.75
CA SER A 263 17.74 7.69 -6.82
C SER A 263 16.65 6.87 -7.53
N ALA A 264 16.15 7.38 -8.65
CA ALA A 264 15.13 6.70 -9.45
C ALA A 264 15.67 5.40 -10.06
N ARG A 265 16.90 5.39 -10.60
CA ARG A 265 17.55 4.15 -11.09
C ARG A 265 17.65 3.10 -9.99
N SER A 266 18.13 3.49 -8.80
CA SER A 266 18.24 2.58 -7.66
C SER A 266 16.89 1.94 -7.29
N LEU A 267 15.80 2.74 -7.28
CA LEU A 267 14.45 2.23 -7.01
C LEU A 267 13.99 1.28 -8.11
N VAL A 268 14.15 1.65 -9.37
CA VAL A 268 13.76 0.82 -10.52
C VAL A 268 14.51 -0.51 -10.55
N ASP A 269 15.81 -0.51 -10.23
CA ASP A 269 16.61 -1.73 -10.13
C ASP A 269 16.10 -2.65 -9.01
N ALA A 270 15.72 -2.10 -7.85
CA ALA A 270 15.14 -2.87 -6.74
C ALA A 270 13.78 -3.48 -7.11
N VAL A 271 12.92 -2.72 -7.80
CA VAL A 271 11.65 -3.22 -8.34
C VAL A 271 11.88 -4.33 -9.35
N ARG A 272 12.78 -4.11 -10.33
CA ARG A 272 13.13 -5.11 -11.34
C ARG A 272 13.67 -6.40 -10.71
N ASN A 273 14.54 -6.29 -9.72
CA ASN A 273 15.08 -7.47 -9.02
C ASN A 273 13.96 -8.27 -8.31
N THR A 274 12.91 -7.60 -7.84
CA THR A 274 11.72 -8.27 -7.30
C THR A 274 10.97 -9.04 -8.39
N PHE A 275 10.84 -8.47 -9.59
CA PHE A 275 10.21 -9.16 -10.72
C PHE A 275 11.01 -10.37 -11.19
N VAL A 276 12.35 -10.25 -11.25
CA VAL A 276 13.24 -11.36 -11.58
C VAL A 276 13.12 -12.48 -10.54
N TYR A 277 13.10 -12.13 -9.26
CA TYR A 277 12.90 -13.11 -8.18
C TYR A 277 11.57 -13.86 -8.34
N TYR A 278 10.47 -13.14 -8.58
CA TYR A 278 9.17 -13.77 -8.82
C TYR A 278 9.21 -14.73 -10.01
N SER A 279 9.70 -14.28 -11.17
CA SER A 279 9.75 -15.10 -12.38
C SER A 279 10.64 -16.34 -12.24
N SER A 280 11.70 -16.26 -11.44
CA SER A 280 12.60 -17.40 -11.19
C SER A 280 11.95 -18.49 -10.31
N ASN A 281 11.00 -18.10 -9.45
CA ASN A 281 10.33 -19.02 -8.54
C ASN A 281 8.94 -19.48 -9.03
N ASN A 282 8.40 -18.83 -10.08
CA ASN A 282 7.08 -19.13 -10.62
C ASN A 282 7.18 -19.38 -12.15
N HIS A 283 7.72 -20.56 -12.51
CA HIS A 283 7.96 -20.92 -13.90
C HIS A 283 6.65 -21.00 -14.70
N GLY A 284 6.60 -20.28 -15.80
CA GLY A 284 5.42 -20.22 -16.70
C GLY A 284 4.43 -19.11 -16.37
N GLU A 285 4.65 -18.33 -15.31
CA GLU A 285 3.78 -17.24 -14.86
C GLU A 285 4.50 -15.89 -14.99
N ALA A 286 4.63 -15.41 -16.21
CA ALA A 286 5.29 -14.13 -16.48
C ALA A 286 4.40 -12.95 -16.09
N ILE A 287 5.01 -11.91 -15.50
CA ILE A 287 4.31 -10.64 -15.27
C ILE A 287 3.95 -10.04 -16.62
N GLU A 288 2.69 -9.70 -16.81
CA GLU A 288 2.15 -9.16 -18.07
C GLU A 288 2.06 -7.63 -18.07
N ARG A 289 1.90 -7.02 -16.89
CA ARG A 289 1.70 -5.58 -16.73
C ARG A 289 2.19 -5.10 -15.37
N VAL A 290 2.65 -3.86 -15.33
CA VAL A 290 2.98 -3.13 -14.11
C VAL A 290 2.01 -1.97 -13.94
N VAL A 291 1.42 -1.85 -12.76
CA VAL A 291 0.55 -0.74 -12.36
C VAL A 291 1.26 0.06 -11.27
N ILE A 292 1.55 1.32 -11.54
CA ILE A 292 2.24 2.21 -10.57
C ILE A 292 1.25 3.15 -9.90
N THR A 293 1.40 3.33 -8.59
CA THR A 293 0.58 4.20 -7.73
C THR A 293 1.44 4.90 -6.68
N GLY A 294 0.78 5.73 -5.88
CA GLY A 294 1.42 6.53 -4.84
C GLY A 294 2.03 7.82 -5.35
N GLY A 295 2.32 8.75 -4.44
CA GLY A 295 2.84 10.07 -4.79
C GLY A 295 4.16 10.06 -5.55
N GLY A 296 5.04 9.09 -5.24
CA GLY A 296 6.33 8.91 -5.92
C GLY A 296 6.21 8.45 -7.37
N ALA A 297 5.11 7.79 -7.75
CA ALA A 297 4.87 7.36 -9.13
C ALA A 297 4.75 8.55 -10.12
N HIS A 298 4.39 9.74 -9.61
CA HIS A 298 4.27 10.96 -10.40
C HIS A 298 5.62 11.63 -10.72
N LEU A 299 6.75 11.09 -10.28
CA LEU A 299 8.06 11.58 -10.69
C LEU A 299 8.17 11.45 -12.23
N ARG A 300 8.26 12.59 -12.92
CA ARG A 300 8.29 12.64 -14.38
C ARG A 300 9.42 11.76 -14.94
N GLY A 301 9.07 10.89 -15.89
CA GLY A 301 9.99 9.94 -16.51
C GLY A 301 10.15 8.60 -15.77
N LEU A 302 9.71 8.46 -14.50
CA LEU A 302 9.89 7.23 -13.73
C LEU A 302 9.17 6.04 -14.35
N GLY A 303 7.91 6.19 -14.74
CA GLY A 303 7.13 5.13 -15.36
C GLY A 303 7.75 4.64 -16.67
N GLN A 304 8.24 5.56 -17.51
CA GLN A 304 8.93 5.22 -18.75
C GLN A 304 10.26 4.50 -18.49
N HIS A 305 10.99 4.94 -17.46
CA HIS A 305 12.25 4.29 -17.07
C HIS A 305 12.01 2.87 -16.55
N LEU A 306 10.97 2.68 -15.74
CA LEU A 306 10.56 1.36 -15.26
C LEU A 306 10.11 0.45 -16.41
N ALA A 307 9.32 0.98 -17.38
CA ALA A 307 8.90 0.21 -18.56
C ALA A 307 10.11 -0.27 -19.39
N THR A 308 11.08 0.60 -19.61
CA THR A 308 12.31 0.26 -20.33
C THR A 308 13.15 -0.78 -19.58
N ALA A 309 13.33 -0.61 -18.27
CA ALA A 309 14.17 -1.48 -17.45
C ALA A 309 13.54 -2.87 -17.25
N SER A 310 12.22 -2.95 -17.08
CA SER A 310 11.49 -4.21 -16.89
C SER A 310 11.11 -4.90 -18.19
N ARG A 311 11.03 -4.18 -19.29
CA ARG A 311 10.46 -4.59 -20.59
C ARG A 311 8.98 -4.97 -20.48
N LEU A 312 8.27 -4.35 -19.55
CA LEU A 312 6.85 -4.57 -19.31
C LEU A 312 6.06 -3.30 -19.58
N PRO A 313 4.80 -3.39 -20.03
CA PRO A 313 3.93 -2.22 -20.11
C PRO A 313 3.66 -1.69 -18.69
N VAL A 314 3.88 -0.39 -18.50
CA VAL A 314 3.65 0.32 -17.22
C VAL A 314 2.51 1.31 -17.41
N THR A 315 1.54 1.28 -16.50
CA THR A 315 0.39 2.20 -16.49
C THR A 315 0.17 2.75 -15.09
N PHE A 316 -0.43 3.94 -14.99
CA PHE A 316 -0.92 4.42 -13.70
C PHE A 316 -2.12 3.61 -13.25
N GLY A 317 -2.21 3.38 -11.93
CA GLY A 317 -3.35 2.76 -11.32
C GLY A 317 -4.56 3.69 -11.20
N ASN A 318 -5.70 3.11 -10.89
CA ASN A 318 -6.91 3.85 -10.58
C ASN A 318 -7.48 3.38 -9.25
N SER A 319 -7.33 4.20 -8.21
CA SER A 319 -7.81 3.93 -6.85
C SER A 319 -9.34 3.81 -6.77
N PHE A 320 -10.04 4.33 -7.78
CA PHE A 320 -11.50 4.35 -7.84
C PHE A 320 -12.09 3.34 -8.82
N ALA A 321 -11.28 2.39 -9.31
CA ALA A 321 -11.71 1.40 -10.30
C ALA A 321 -12.89 0.55 -9.85
N ARG A 322 -13.08 0.40 -8.54
CA ARG A 322 -14.13 -0.45 -7.92
C ARG A 322 -15.19 0.33 -7.16
N VAL A 323 -15.19 1.65 -7.24
CA VAL A 323 -16.22 2.50 -6.61
C VAL A 323 -16.77 3.50 -7.60
N THR A 324 -18.01 3.92 -7.40
CA THR A 324 -18.57 5.09 -8.06
C THR A 324 -18.43 6.31 -7.15
N ILE A 325 -18.16 7.47 -7.73
CA ILE A 325 -18.08 8.72 -6.96
C ILE A 325 -19.48 9.19 -6.61
N GLY A 326 -19.75 9.34 -5.32
CA GLY A 326 -21.05 9.81 -4.82
C GLY A 326 -21.36 11.23 -5.29
N SER A 327 -22.61 11.49 -5.63
CA SER A 327 -23.04 12.80 -6.17
C SER A 327 -22.78 13.98 -5.22
N LYS A 328 -22.79 13.74 -3.91
CA LYS A 328 -22.49 14.78 -2.89
C LYS A 328 -21.00 15.10 -2.80
N LEU A 329 -20.12 14.12 -3.03
CA LEU A 329 -18.68 14.31 -3.05
C LEU A 329 -18.25 15.05 -4.33
N GLY A 330 -18.83 14.64 -5.47
CA GLY A 330 -18.51 15.20 -6.78
C GLY A 330 -17.18 14.71 -7.35
N ALA A 331 -17.08 14.64 -8.66
CA ALA A 331 -15.88 14.14 -9.35
C ALA A 331 -14.65 15.04 -9.13
N ASP A 332 -14.85 16.34 -8.91
CA ASP A 332 -13.75 17.29 -8.73
C ASP A 332 -12.99 17.06 -7.41
N ALA A 333 -13.65 16.53 -6.39
CA ALA A 333 -13.03 16.26 -5.09
C ALA A 333 -11.97 15.15 -5.14
N VAL A 334 -12.03 14.30 -6.17
CA VAL A 334 -11.10 13.14 -6.34
C VAL A 334 -10.17 13.30 -7.53
N ARG A 335 -10.31 14.40 -8.28
CA ARG A 335 -9.48 14.68 -9.46
C ARG A 335 -8.01 14.85 -9.06
N GLY A 336 -7.12 14.09 -9.72
CA GLY A 336 -5.67 14.06 -9.43
C GLY A 336 -5.28 13.10 -8.30
N PHE A 337 -6.25 12.41 -7.70
CA PHE A 337 -6.00 11.39 -6.68
C PHE A 337 -6.15 9.96 -7.19
N GLU A 338 -6.43 9.79 -8.48
CA GLU A 338 -6.74 8.49 -9.08
C GLU A 338 -5.67 7.43 -8.83
N ALA A 339 -4.40 7.83 -8.84
CA ALA A 339 -3.28 6.93 -8.56
C ALA A 339 -2.72 7.04 -7.13
N ASN A 340 -3.27 7.89 -6.26
CA ASN A 340 -2.60 8.26 -5.02
C ASN A 340 -3.21 7.65 -3.76
N VAL A 341 -4.43 7.12 -3.83
CA VAL A 341 -5.20 6.75 -2.63
C VAL A 341 -5.74 5.30 -2.64
N PRO A 342 -5.05 4.35 -3.29
CA PRO A 342 -5.58 3.00 -3.42
C PRO A 342 -5.69 2.28 -2.07
N VAL A 343 -4.80 2.58 -1.12
CA VAL A 343 -4.81 1.94 0.19
C VAL A 343 -6.04 2.36 0.98
N ALA A 344 -6.30 3.67 1.13
CA ALA A 344 -7.45 4.16 1.89
C ALA A 344 -8.79 3.64 1.33
N VAL A 345 -8.94 3.62 -0.01
CA VAL A 345 -10.13 3.07 -0.67
C VAL A 345 -10.20 1.56 -0.49
N GLY A 346 -9.09 0.85 -0.70
CA GLY A 346 -9.05 -0.62 -0.60
C GLY A 346 -9.31 -1.17 0.81
N LEU A 347 -8.97 -0.40 1.85
CA LEU A 347 -9.28 -0.75 3.24
C LEU A 347 -10.79 -0.82 3.51
N THR A 348 -11.59 -0.03 2.79
CA THR A 348 -13.06 -0.07 2.96
C THR A 348 -13.68 -1.41 2.55
N PHE A 349 -12.99 -2.20 1.71
CA PHE A 349 -13.37 -3.56 1.29
C PHE A 349 -12.81 -4.64 2.22
N GLY A 350 -12.02 -4.27 3.24
CA GLY A 350 -11.47 -5.21 4.21
C GLY A 350 -12.55 -5.79 5.14
N GLU A 351 -12.28 -6.96 5.71
CA GLU A 351 -13.14 -7.55 6.74
C GLU A 351 -12.89 -6.83 8.07
N ALA A 352 -13.97 -6.55 8.81
CA ALA A 352 -13.86 -6.17 10.22
C ALA A 352 -13.63 -7.43 11.04
N ALA A 353 -12.71 -7.36 12.01
CA ALA A 353 -12.40 -8.47 12.91
C ALA A 353 -13.57 -8.82 13.84
#